data_213e2c364d88cf76a5bb7cd03a065930
#
_entry.id   213e2c364d88cf76a5bb7cd03a065930
#
_cell.length_a   1.000
_cell.length_b   1.000
_cell.length_c   1.000
_cell.angle_alpha   90.00
_cell.angle_beta   90.00
_cell.angle_gamma   90.00
#
_symmetry.space_group_name_H-M   'P 1'
#
loop_
_entity.id
_entity.type
_entity.pdbx_description
1 polymer ?
#
loop_
_entity_poly.entity_id
_entity_poly.type
_entity_poly.pdbx_seq_one_letter_code
_entity_poly.pdbx_strand_id
1 'polypeptide(L)'
;EDVYPENPDVFSILAGCNDYYLWKDDPDHMEEFDETYRNMFDELREHNPDIKLVMCEPFVAPVTLPEDEYKARRTMIEQEIELMHRIAEDYNAVYVPLLRPFDEATKVREASYWIWDGIHPTEAGHGLIAHEWVKAVLPSGILGFTE
;
A
#
# COMPACT_ATOMS: atom_id res chain seq x y z
N GLU A 1 4.36 12.27 -14.22
CA GLU A 1 5.11 13.48 -14.67
C GLU A 1 5.94 14.10 -13.55
N ASP A 2 5.47 14.07 -12.28
CA ASP A 2 6.14 14.76 -11.17
C ASP A 2 7.30 13.96 -10.54
N VAL A 3 7.36 12.65 -10.75
CA VAL A 3 8.37 11.75 -10.17
C VAL A 3 9.64 11.69 -11.01
N TYR A 4 9.50 11.59 -12.33
CA TYR A 4 10.64 11.38 -13.23
C TYR A 4 11.71 12.49 -13.22
N PRO A 5 11.35 13.79 -13.12
CA PRO A 5 12.34 14.86 -13.05
C PRO A 5 13.24 14.78 -11.81
N GLU A 6 12.76 14.18 -10.73
CA GLU A 6 13.50 14.04 -9.47
C GLU A 6 14.47 12.86 -9.49
N ASN A 7 14.35 11.94 -10.46
CA ASN A 7 15.20 10.76 -10.64
C ASN A 7 15.48 10.03 -9.31
N PRO A 8 14.44 9.55 -8.60
CA PRO A 8 14.60 8.99 -7.27
C PRO A 8 15.36 7.65 -7.31
N ASP A 9 16.18 7.38 -6.29
CA ASP A 9 16.81 6.09 -6.07
C ASP A 9 15.82 5.04 -5.53
N VAL A 10 14.82 5.51 -4.78
CA VAL A 10 13.77 4.66 -4.17
C VAL A 10 12.41 5.30 -4.45
N PHE A 11 11.48 4.52 -4.98
CA PHE A 11 10.08 4.87 -5.11
C PHE A 11 9.24 4.03 -4.16
N SER A 12 8.52 4.68 -3.24
CA SER A 12 7.63 4.03 -2.29
C SER A 12 6.20 4.48 -2.51
N ILE A 13 5.28 3.54 -2.68
CA ILE A 13 3.87 3.82 -2.94
C ILE A 13 2.97 3.17 -1.89
N LEU A 14 1.97 3.92 -1.43
CA LEU A 14 0.83 3.48 -0.65
C LEU A 14 -0.43 4.03 -1.32
N ALA A 15 -1.14 3.19 -2.04
CA ALA A 15 -2.39 3.52 -2.74
C ALA A 15 -3.35 2.32 -2.68
N GLY A 16 -4.61 2.48 -3.16
CA GLY A 16 -5.63 1.44 -3.15
C GLY A 16 -6.79 1.71 -2.17
N CYS A 17 -6.57 2.46 -1.08
CA CYS A 17 -7.61 2.69 -0.06
C CYS A 17 -8.89 3.38 -0.60
N ASN A 18 -8.81 4.06 -1.74
CA ASN A 18 -9.92 4.78 -2.37
C ASN A 18 -10.51 4.05 -3.58
N ASP A 19 -9.94 2.95 -4.00
CA ASP A 19 -10.31 2.27 -5.24
C ASP A 19 -11.75 1.74 -5.20
N TYR A 20 -12.25 1.40 -4.02
CA TYR A 20 -13.65 1.08 -3.80
C TYR A 20 -14.63 2.12 -4.36
N TYR A 21 -14.35 3.40 -4.24
CA TYR A 21 -15.25 4.44 -4.75
C TYR A 21 -15.23 4.55 -6.27
N LEU A 22 -14.11 4.20 -6.88
CA LEU A 22 -13.91 4.27 -8.31
C LEU A 22 -14.47 3.02 -9.01
N TRP A 23 -14.25 1.85 -8.42
CA TRP A 23 -14.37 0.58 -9.14
C TRP A 23 -15.24 -0.49 -8.48
N LYS A 24 -15.99 -0.17 -7.40
CA LYS A 24 -16.84 -1.16 -6.70
C LYS A 24 -17.88 -1.86 -7.59
N ASP A 25 -18.29 -1.21 -8.67
CA ASP A 25 -19.27 -1.70 -9.63
C ASP A 25 -18.62 -2.13 -10.96
N ASP A 26 -17.28 -2.07 -11.05
CA ASP A 26 -16.53 -2.45 -12.24
C ASP A 26 -16.04 -3.91 -12.11
N PRO A 27 -16.49 -4.82 -13.01
CA PRO A 27 -16.05 -6.21 -12.97
C PRO A 27 -14.58 -6.38 -13.35
N ASP A 28 -13.98 -5.43 -14.05
CA ASP A 28 -12.63 -5.52 -14.60
C ASP A 28 -11.58 -4.79 -13.73
N HIS A 29 -12.01 -4.23 -12.58
CA HIS A 29 -11.14 -3.39 -11.74
C HIS A 29 -9.82 -4.07 -11.33
N MET A 30 -9.81 -5.39 -11.13
CA MET A 30 -8.59 -6.11 -10.76
C MET A 30 -7.59 -6.20 -11.92
N GLU A 31 -8.08 -6.28 -13.18
CA GLU A 31 -7.24 -6.21 -14.37
C GLU A 31 -6.66 -4.81 -14.54
N GLU A 32 -7.47 -3.77 -14.39
CA GLU A 32 -7.03 -2.37 -14.44
C GLU A 32 -6.03 -2.03 -13.33
N PHE A 33 -6.23 -2.58 -12.12
CA PHE A 33 -5.29 -2.43 -11.01
C PHE A 33 -3.93 -3.06 -11.35
N ASP A 34 -3.91 -4.31 -11.85
CA ASP A 34 -2.68 -5.00 -12.25
C ASP A 34 -1.95 -4.23 -13.34
N GLU A 35 -2.65 -3.85 -14.41
CA GLU A 35 -2.08 -3.08 -15.52
C GLU A 35 -1.53 -1.72 -15.05
N THR A 36 -2.25 -1.01 -14.19
CA THR A 36 -1.83 0.30 -13.68
C THR A 36 -0.52 0.20 -12.91
N TYR A 37 -0.40 -0.76 -11.99
CA TYR A 37 0.84 -0.94 -11.23
C TYR A 37 2.01 -1.38 -12.10
N ARG A 38 1.79 -2.33 -13.02
CA ARG A 38 2.84 -2.81 -13.93
C ARG A 38 3.32 -1.70 -14.85
N ASN A 39 2.41 -0.98 -15.48
CA ASN A 39 2.76 0.14 -16.35
C ASN A 39 3.55 1.22 -15.59
N MET A 40 3.12 1.57 -14.38
CA MET A 40 3.83 2.54 -13.53
C MET A 40 5.25 2.08 -13.21
N PHE A 41 5.45 0.81 -12.84
CA PHE A 41 6.76 0.28 -12.50
C PHE A 41 7.66 0.13 -13.73
N ASP A 42 7.09 -0.24 -14.86
CA ASP A 42 7.81 -0.29 -16.13
C ASP A 42 8.30 1.10 -16.55
N GLU A 43 7.43 2.12 -16.51
CA GLU A 43 7.81 3.51 -16.78
C GLU A 43 8.90 4.02 -15.82
N LEU A 44 8.81 3.71 -14.54
CA LEU A 44 9.84 4.08 -13.57
C LEU A 44 11.19 3.46 -13.91
N ARG A 45 11.22 2.18 -14.32
CA ARG A 45 12.44 1.48 -14.72
C ARG A 45 12.98 1.91 -16.08
N GLU A 46 12.13 2.35 -16.98
CA GLU A 46 12.58 2.97 -18.24
C GLU A 46 13.36 4.27 -17.97
N HIS A 47 12.93 5.06 -16.97
CA HIS A 47 13.60 6.29 -16.56
C HIS A 47 14.83 6.06 -15.70
N ASN A 48 14.76 5.14 -14.76
CA ASN A 48 15.84 4.75 -13.87
C ASN A 48 15.88 3.22 -13.69
N PRO A 49 16.71 2.50 -14.48
CA PRO A 49 16.79 1.03 -14.40
C PRO A 49 17.21 0.48 -13.03
N ASP A 50 17.89 1.30 -12.21
CA ASP A 50 18.39 0.92 -10.89
C ASP A 50 17.42 1.28 -9.75
N ILE A 51 16.27 1.89 -10.07
CA ILE A 51 15.28 2.32 -9.08
C ILE A 51 14.85 1.15 -8.18
N LYS A 52 14.80 1.40 -6.88
CA LYS A 52 14.29 0.45 -5.89
C LYS A 52 12.81 0.74 -5.63
N LEU A 53 12.01 -0.31 -5.66
CA LEU A 53 10.57 -0.21 -5.49
C LEU A 53 10.16 -0.70 -4.11
N VAL A 54 9.27 0.06 -3.46
CA VAL A 54 8.63 -0.30 -2.19
C VAL A 54 7.12 -0.20 -2.36
N MET A 55 6.42 -1.28 -2.11
CA MET A 55 4.98 -1.40 -2.28
C MET A 55 4.31 -1.63 -0.93
N CYS A 56 3.51 -0.65 -0.48
CA CYS A 56 2.82 -0.71 0.81
C CYS A 56 1.36 -1.12 0.63
N GLU A 57 0.86 -2.03 1.47
CA GLU A 57 -0.53 -2.46 1.45
C GLU A 57 -1.51 -1.32 1.70
N PRO A 58 -2.64 -1.24 0.97
CA PRO A 58 -3.80 -0.47 1.39
C PRO A 58 -4.41 -1.07 2.67
N PHE A 59 -5.16 -0.25 3.39
CA PHE A 59 -5.84 -0.67 4.61
C PHE A 59 -7.18 0.05 4.78
N VAL A 60 -8.06 -0.54 5.58
CA VAL A 60 -9.34 0.05 5.97
C VAL A 60 -9.70 -0.38 7.40
N ALA A 61 -10.30 0.51 8.16
CA ALA A 61 -10.80 0.24 9.51
C ALA A 61 -12.27 0.62 9.66
N PRO A 62 -13.03 -0.03 10.57
CA PRO A 62 -14.46 0.22 10.78
C PRO A 62 -14.71 1.51 11.58
N VAL A 63 -14.17 2.62 11.09
CA VAL A 63 -14.35 3.96 11.69
C VAL A 63 -15.24 4.77 10.77
N THR A 64 -16.35 5.27 11.28
CA THR A 64 -17.36 6.07 10.55
C THR A 64 -18.04 5.41 9.35
N LEU A 65 -17.54 4.29 8.87
CA LEU A 65 -18.11 3.56 7.74
C LEU A 65 -19.32 2.72 8.17
N PRO A 66 -20.40 2.67 7.37
CA PRO A 66 -21.43 1.64 7.51
C PRO A 66 -20.81 0.24 7.44
N GLU A 67 -21.40 -0.71 8.18
CA GLU A 67 -20.82 -2.07 8.29
C GLU A 67 -20.73 -2.80 6.95
N ASP A 68 -21.73 -2.63 6.09
CA ASP A 68 -21.79 -3.21 4.75
C ASP A 68 -20.74 -2.60 3.82
N GLU A 69 -20.56 -1.28 3.89
CA GLU A 69 -19.53 -0.59 3.13
C GLU A 69 -18.11 -1.00 3.61
N TYR A 70 -17.89 -1.05 4.91
CA TYR A 70 -16.62 -1.54 5.46
C TYR A 70 -16.28 -2.94 4.97
N LYS A 71 -17.26 -3.87 5.02
CA LYS A 71 -17.06 -5.25 4.55
C LYS A 71 -16.74 -5.32 3.06
N ALA A 72 -17.45 -4.54 2.25
CA ALA A 72 -17.22 -4.50 0.81
C ALA A 72 -15.83 -3.96 0.47
N ARG A 73 -15.41 -2.84 1.09
CA ARG A 73 -14.06 -2.28 0.94
C ARG A 73 -12.98 -3.25 1.40
N ARG A 74 -13.20 -3.90 2.54
CA ARG A 74 -12.26 -4.89 3.09
C ARG A 74 -12.04 -6.04 2.12
N THR A 75 -13.12 -6.57 1.53
CA THR A 75 -13.04 -7.65 0.55
C THR A 75 -12.23 -7.23 -0.68
N MET A 76 -12.48 -6.03 -1.20
CA MET A 76 -11.74 -5.48 -2.35
C MET A 76 -10.25 -5.34 -2.03
N ILE A 77 -9.90 -4.70 -0.92
CA ILE A 77 -8.52 -4.53 -0.47
C ILE A 77 -7.81 -5.88 -0.30
N GLU A 78 -8.47 -6.90 0.24
CA GLU A 78 -7.89 -8.25 0.37
C GLU A 78 -7.58 -8.88 -0.99
N GLN A 79 -8.42 -8.65 -2.01
CA GLN A 79 -8.15 -9.09 -3.38
C GLN A 79 -6.98 -8.32 -4.02
N GLU A 80 -6.95 -7.02 -3.83
CA GLU A 80 -5.83 -6.17 -4.29
C GLU A 80 -4.50 -6.60 -3.64
N ILE A 81 -4.48 -6.89 -2.34
CA ILE A 81 -3.31 -7.38 -1.61
C ILE A 81 -2.75 -8.68 -2.22
N GLU A 82 -3.62 -9.64 -2.55
CA GLU A 82 -3.19 -10.88 -3.22
C GLU A 82 -2.51 -10.60 -4.56
N LEU A 83 -3.00 -9.63 -5.31
CA LEU A 83 -2.41 -9.21 -6.57
C LEU A 83 -1.11 -8.43 -6.35
N MET A 84 -1.08 -7.52 -5.37
CA MET A 84 0.11 -6.74 -5.00
C MET A 84 1.29 -7.64 -4.60
N HIS A 85 1.05 -8.76 -3.92
CA HIS A 85 2.10 -9.73 -3.62
C HIS A 85 2.76 -10.26 -4.89
N ARG A 86 1.98 -10.63 -5.90
CA ARG A 86 2.50 -11.12 -7.19
C ARG A 86 3.27 -10.04 -7.92
N ILE A 87 2.73 -8.83 -7.96
CA ILE A 87 3.41 -7.68 -8.59
C ILE A 87 4.74 -7.40 -7.89
N ALA A 88 4.75 -7.40 -6.56
CA ALA A 88 5.97 -7.17 -5.78
C ALA A 88 7.05 -8.23 -6.05
N GLU A 89 6.66 -9.51 -6.19
CA GLU A 89 7.57 -10.60 -6.57
C GLU A 89 8.10 -10.39 -8.00
N ASP A 90 7.24 -10.13 -8.98
CA ASP A 90 7.62 -9.94 -10.38
C ASP A 90 8.60 -8.78 -10.58
N TYR A 91 8.41 -7.71 -9.81
CA TYR A 91 9.23 -6.50 -9.87
C TYR A 91 10.36 -6.46 -8.83
N ASN A 92 10.56 -7.50 -8.04
CA ASN A 92 11.52 -7.51 -6.93
C ASN A 92 11.38 -6.24 -6.05
N ALA A 93 10.15 -5.85 -5.77
CA ALA A 93 9.84 -4.73 -4.90
C ALA A 93 9.82 -5.18 -3.44
N VAL A 94 10.24 -4.29 -2.53
CA VAL A 94 10.08 -4.54 -1.10
C VAL A 94 8.60 -4.38 -0.75
N TYR A 95 8.01 -5.41 -0.17
CA TYR A 95 6.62 -5.43 0.24
C TYR A 95 6.46 -5.03 1.71
N VAL A 96 5.57 -4.07 1.99
CA VAL A 96 5.28 -3.57 3.34
C VAL A 96 3.84 -3.92 3.71
N PRO A 97 3.63 -4.93 4.55
CA PRO A 97 2.30 -5.28 5.03
C PRO A 97 1.77 -4.20 5.98
N LEU A 98 0.53 -3.74 5.79
CA LEU A 98 -0.10 -2.75 6.67
C LEU A 98 -1.47 -3.18 7.18
N LEU A 99 -2.27 -3.92 6.39
CA LEU A 99 -3.63 -4.29 6.76
C LEU A 99 -3.67 -5.08 8.07
N ARG A 100 -2.88 -6.14 8.17
CA ARG A 100 -2.77 -6.95 9.39
C ARG A 100 -2.18 -6.19 10.59
N PRO A 101 -1.11 -5.41 10.47
CA PRO A 101 -0.64 -4.54 11.55
C PRO A 101 -1.70 -3.60 12.10
N PHE A 102 -2.53 -2.98 11.24
CA PHE A 102 -3.66 -2.18 11.70
C PHE A 102 -4.73 -3.03 12.41
N ASP A 103 -5.06 -4.21 11.91
CA ASP A 103 -5.99 -5.13 12.58
C ASP A 103 -5.50 -5.50 13.99
N GLU A 104 -4.23 -5.78 14.17
CA GLU A 104 -3.66 -6.09 15.49
C GLU A 104 -3.63 -4.85 16.40
N ALA A 105 -3.31 -3.68 15.85
CA ALA A 105 -3.30 -2.43 16.61
C ALA A 105 -4.71 -2.05 17.12
N THR A 106 -5.76 -2.31 16.35
CA THR A 106 -7.15 -2.04 16.75
C THR A 106 -7.64 -2.94 17.89
N LYS A 107 -7.00 -4.07 18.16
CA LYS A 107 -7.27 -4.92 19.35
C LYS A 107 -6.71 -4.32 20.63
N VAL A 108 -5.71 -3.45 20.53
CA VAL A 108 -5.05 -2.80 21.68
C VAL A 108 -5.70 -1.46 22.00
N ARG A 109 -6.08 -0.71 20.97
CA ARG A 109 -6.82 0.56 21.10
C ARG A 109 -7.89 0.63 20.02
N GLU A 110 -8.94 1.41 20.30
CA GLU A 110 -10.02 1.67 19.34
C GLU A 110 -9.49 2.11 17.98
N ALA A 111 -10.18 1.72 16.90
CA ALA A 111 -9.74 1.97 15.54
C ALA A 111 -9.53 3.47 15.25
N SER A 112 -10.38 4.35 15.82
CA SER A 112 -10.27 5.81 15.68
C SER A 112 -8.99 6.42 16.27
N TYR A 113 -8.29 5.72 17.15
CA TYR A 113 -6.97 6.13 17.61
C TYR A 113 -5.92 6.03 16.51
N TRP A 114 -6.07 5.08 15.58
CA TRP A 114 -5.12 4.78 14.52
C TRP A 114 -5.52 5.39 13.19
N ILE A 115 -6.81 5.33 12.86
CA ILE A 115 -7.39 5.77 11.58
C ILE A 115 -8.66 6.54 11.90
N TRP A 116 -8.77 7.80 11.50
CA TRP A 116 -9.83 8.67 12.00
C TRP A 116 -11.13 8.64 11.20
N ASP A 117 -11.13 8.19 9.95
CA ASP A 117 -12.34 8.11 9.10
C ASP A 117 -12.50 6.78 8.34
N GLY A 118 -11.65 5.81 8.64
CA GLY A 118 -11.64 4.50 8.02
C GLY A 118 -10.47 4.25 7.07
N ILE A 119 -9.86 5.29 6.49
CA ILE A 119 -8.74 5.17 5.54
C ILE A 119 -7.59 6.15 5.81
N HIS A 120 -7.84 7.29 6.47
CA HIS A 120 -6.80 8.26 6.74
C HIS A 120 -6.16 8.03 8.12
N PRO A 121 -4.86 7.75 8.20
CA PRO A 121 -4.19 7.51 9.47
C PRO A 121 -4.07 8.77 10.32
N THR A 122 -4.17 8.60 11.63
CA THR A 122 -3.79 9.62 12.62
C THR A 122 -2.27 9.71 12.74
N GLU A 123 -1.76 10.58 13.63
CA GLU A 123 -0.32 10.57 13.97
C GLU A 123 0.15 9.19 14.46
N ALA A 124 -0.66 8.52 15.28
CA ALA A 124 -0.34 7.16 15.74
C ALA A 124 -0.37 6.14 14.60
N GLY A 125 -1.32 6.27 13.67
CA GLY A 125 -1.38 5.46 12.45
C GLY A 125 -0.19 5.67 11.54
N HIS A 126 0.23 6.91 11.32
CA HIS A 126 1.47 7.19 10.58
C HIS A 126 2.70 6.61 11.28
N GLY A 127 2.75 6.63 12.61
CA GLY A 127 3.81 5.98 13.39
C GLY A 127 3.85 4.46 13.15
N LEU A 128 2.70 3.80 13.06
CA LEU A 128 2.61 2.38 12.73
C LEU A 128 3.07 2.10 11.31
N ILE A 129 2.64 2.89 10.32
CA ILE A 129 3.09 2.78 8.92
C ILE A 129 4.61 2.92 8.85
N ALA A 130 5.17 3.94 9.48
CA ALA A 130 6.61 4.16 9.50
C ALA A 130 7.37 2.99 10.15
N HIS A 131 6.85 2.43 11.24
CA HIS A 131 7.41 1.26 11.90
C HIS A 131 7.47 0.03 10.97
N GLU A 132 6.35 -0.32 10.33
CA GLU A 132 6.29 -1.45 9.42
C GLU A 132 7.13 -1.22 8.16
N TRP A 133 7.16 0.01 7.65
CA TRP A 133 8.03 0.37 6.53
C TRP A 133 9.50 0.16 6.87
N VAL A 134 9.98 0.69 7.99
CA VAL A 134 11.37 0.52 8.44
C VAL A 134 11.70 -0.95 8.64
N LYS A 135 10.80 -1.70 9.25
CA LYS A 135 10.95 -3.13 9.52
C LYS A 135 11.08 -3.98 8.24
N ALA A 136 10.39 -3.59 7.16
CA ALA A 136 10.47 -4.27 5.87
C ALA A 136 11.68 -3.81 5.03
N VAL A 137 11.92 -2.50 5.00
CA VAL A 137 12.89 -1.88 4.08
C VAL A 137 14.33 -1.97 4.59
N LEU A 138 14.60 -1.77 5.88
CA LEU A 138 15.98 -1.81 6.38
C LEU A 138 16.67 -3.16 6.12
N PRO A 139 16.07 -4.33 6.44
CA PRO A 139 16.72 -5.61 6.21
C PRO A 139 16.82 -6.01 4.75
N SER A 140 16.06 -5.35 3.84
CA SER A 140 16.12 -5.62 2.40
C SER A 140 17.43 -5.15 1.74
N GLY A 141 18.15 -4.23 2.39
CA GLY A 141 19.41 -3.69 1.88
C GLY A 141 19.26 -2.67 0.74
N ILE A 142 18.03 -2.35 0.28
CA ILE A 142 17.82 -1.43 -0.87
C ILE A 142 18.31 -0.01 -0.61
N LEU A 143 18.42 0.40 0.65
CA LEU A 143 18.92 1.72 1.04
C LEU A 143 20.47 1.79 1.08
N GLY A 144 21.17 0.70 0.80
CA GLY A 144 22.63 0.64 0.79
C GLY A 144 23.29 0.73 2.16
N PHE A 145 22.52 0.67 3.26
CA PHE A 145 23.10 0.55 4.60
C PHE A 145 23.57 -0.89 4.79
N THR A 146 24.88 -1.06 4.91
CA THR A 146 25.49 -2.30 5.38
C THR A 146 25.69 -2.20 6.89
N GLU A 147 25.33 -3.26 7.63
CA GLU A 147 25.68 -3.38 9.05
C GLU A 147 27.19 -3.28 9.29
#